data_9b01987e9264958df436d88d8b2379c6
#
_entry.id   9b01987e9264958df436d88d8b2379c6
#
_cell.length_a   1.000
_cell.length_b   1.000
_cell.length_c   1.000
_cell.angle_alpha   90.00
_cell.angle_beta   90.00
_cell.angle_gamma   90.00
#
_symmetry.space_group_name_H-M   'P 1'
#
loop_
_entity.id
_entity.type
_entity.pdbx_description
1 polymer ?
#
loop_
_entity_poly.entity_id
_entity_poly.type
_entity_poly.pdbx_seq_one_letter_code
_entity_poly.pdbx_strand_id
1 'polypeptide(L)'
;MIEFSSGAVRDLKEIFDWIAKDSPAAAFRVVGRLRQNIEVLDDFPQLGKTGRIENTFELSVSGLPYFVVYRSGVDGKSESILIDAILHTSRNYPTVE
;
A
#
# COMPACT_ATOMS: atom_id res chain seq x y z
N MET A 1 4.32 11.48 -8.96
CA MET A 1 5.45 10.53 -8.75
C MET A 1 5.19 9.70 -7.49
N ILE A 2 5.40 8.41 -7.59
CA ILE A 2 5.16 7.48 -6.48
C ILE A 2 6.48 6.95 -5.96
N GLU A 3 6.67 7.07 -4.65
CA GLU A 3 7.83 6.52 -3.96
C GLU A 3 7.37 5.56 -2.88
N PHE A 4 8.18 4.54 -2.61
CA PHE A 4 7.91 3.56 -1.56
C PHE A 4 8.88 3.77 -0.41
N SER A 5 8.37 3.85 0.82
CA SER A 5 9.22 3.83 1.99
C SER A 5 9.94 2.48 2.09
N SER A 6 11.01 2.43 2.87
CA SER A 6 11.68 1.14 3.12
C SER A 6 10.75 0.13 3.76
N GLY A 7 9.85 0.59 4.63
CA GLY A 7 8.84 -0.28 5.24
C GLY A 7 7.86 -0.83 4.22
N ALA A 8 7.42 -0.02 3.27
CA ALA A 8 6.51 -0.47 2.21
C ALA A 8 7.17 -1.49 1.29
N VAL A 9 8.44 -1.27 0.95
CA VAL A 9 9.20 -2.25 0.16
C VAL A 9 9.29 -3.58 0.89
N ARG A 10 9.58 -3.53 2.20
CA ARG A 10 9.63 -4.74 3.04
C ARG A 10 8.27 -5.43 3.09
N ASP A 11 7.20 -4.65 3.22
CA ASP A 11 5.84 -5.21 3.25
C ASP A 11 5.54 -5.98 1.97
N LEU A 12 5.85 -5.42 0.80
CA LEU A 12 5.64 -6.10 -0.48
C LEU A 12 6.42 -7.40 -0.55
N LYS A 13 7.68 -7.38 -0.10
CA LYS A 13 8.51 -8.58 -0.10
C LYS A 13 7.94 -9.65 0.83
N GLU A 14 7.51 -9.26 2.01
CA GLU A 14 6.92 -10.20 2.98
C GLU A 14 5.63 -10.82 2.45
N ILE A 15 4.78 -10.01 1.82
CA ILE A 15 3.55 -10.51 1.20
C ILE A 15 3.89 -11.53 0.10
N PHE A 16 4.83 -11.17 -0.76
CA PHE A 16 5.27 -12.07 -1.83
C PHE A 16 5.78 -13.39 -1.25
N ASP A 17 6.71 -13.33 -0.31
CA ASP A 17 7.34 -14.52 0.27
C ASP A 17 6.31 -15.42 0.95
N TRP A 18 5.36 -14.83 1.66
CA TRP A 18 4.31 -15.57 2.35
C TRP A 18 3.44 -16.35 1.36
N ILE A 19 2.99 -15.71 0.29
CA ILE A 19 2.12 -16.34 -0.70
C ILE A 19 2.90 -17.35 -1.54
N ALA A 20 4.16 -17.05 -1.85
CA ALA A 20 5.00 -17.89 -2.69
C ALA A 20 5.30 -19.25 -2.06
N LYS A 21 5.18 -19.38 -0.74
CA LYS A 21 5.32 -20.68 -0.08
C LYS A 21 4.36 -21.71 -0.65
N ASP A 22 3.14 -21.28 -0.97
CA ASP A 22 2.12 -22.16 -1.53
C ASP A 22 2.06 -22.08 -3.04
N SER A 23 2.23 -20.87 -3.60
CA SER A 23 2.11 -20.65 -5.04
C SER A 23 2.87 -19.40 -5.47
N PRO A 24 4.05 -19.57 -6.10
CA PRO A 24 4.76 -18.42 -6.67
C PRO A 24 3.94 -17.66 -7.71
N ALA A 25 3.15 -18.38 -8.52
CA ALA A 25 2.27 -17.72 -9.49
C ALA A 25 1.25 -16.80 -8.83
N ALA A 26 0.66 -17.23 -7.72
CA ALA A 26 -0.27 -16.40 -6.96
C ALA A 26 0.44 -15.19 -6.36
N ALA A 27 1.68 -15.36 -5.89
CA ALA A 27 2.46 -14.26 -5.33
C ALA A 27 2.70 -13.16 -6.37
N PHE A 28 3.09 -13.52 -7.58
CA PHE A 28 3.26 -12.57 -8.67
C PHE A 28 1.96 -11.85 -9.01
N ARG A 29 0.86 -12.59 -9.06
CA ARG A 29 -0.45 -12.03 -9.39
C ARG A 29 -0.91 -11.02 -8.32
N VAL A 30 -0.76 -11.36 -7.05
CA VAL A 30 -1.20 -10.50 -5.94
C VAL A 30 -0.35 -9.22 -5.89
N VAL A 31 0.97 -9.35 -5.94
CA VAL A 31 1.86 -8.19 -5.89
C VAL A 31 1.65 -7.31 -7.12
N GLY A 32 1.47 -7.91 -8.29
CA GLY A 32 1.16 -7.16 -9.52
C GLY A 32 -0.12 -6.35 -9.38
N ARG A 33 -1.14 -6.93 -8.78
CA ARG A 33 -2.42 -6.23 -8.57
C ARG A 33 -2.30 -5.09 -7.55
N LEU A 34 -1.54 -5.31 -6.48
CA LEU A 34 -1.24 -4.26 -5.51
C LEU A 34 -0.56 -3.08 -6.20
N ARG A 35 0.44 -3.36 -7.02
CA ARG A 35 1.18 -2.30 -7.72
C ARG A 35 0.30 -1.55 -8.71
N GLN A 36 -0.57 -2.25 -9.44
CA GLN A 36 -1.49 -1.61 -10.37
C GLN A 36 -2.43 -0.64 -9.64
N ASN A 37 -2.95 -1.03 -8.49
CA ASN A 37 -3.82 -0.16 -7.69
C ASN A 37 -3.06 1.04 -7.15
N ILE A 38 -1.80 0.84 -6.75
CA ILE A 38 -0.97 1.93 -6.25
C ILE A 38 -0.67 2.94 -7.37
N GLU A 39 -0.38 2.47 -8.58
CA GLU A 39 -0.07 3.35 -9.71
C GLU A 39 -1.21 4.30 -10.05
N VAL A 40 -2.45 3.91 -9.80
CA VAL A 40 -3.60 4.77 -10.04
C VAL A 40 -3.55 6.03 -9.16
N LEU A 41 -2.88 5.97 -8.03
CA LEU A 41 -2.75 7.12 -7.14
C LEU A 41 -1.95 8.27 -7.77
N ASP A 42 -1.13 7.99 -8.77
CA ASP A 42 -0.38 9.03 -9.45
C ASP A 42 -1.33 10.01 -10.18
N ASP A 43 -2.42 9.49 -10.72
CA ASP A 43 -3.44 10.29 -11.38
C ASP A 43 -4.55 10.73 -10.42
N PHE A 44 -4.83 9.94 -9.39
CA PHE A 44 -5.94 10.17 -8.46
C PHE A 44 -5.45 10.07 -7.00
N PRO A 45 -4.67 11.06 -6.54
CA PRO A 45 -4.09 11.00 -5.19
C PRO A 45 -5.14 11.04 -4.06
N GLN A 46 -6.37 11.45 -4.36
CA GLN A 46 -7.46 11.52 -3.38
C GLN A 46 -8.31 10.26 -3.35
N LEU A 47 -7.91 9.22 -4.07
CA LEU A 47 -8.72 8.01 -4.21
C LEU A 47 -8.94 7.27 -2.88
N GLY A 48 -7.94 7.27 -2.00
CA GLY A 48 -8.06 6.67 -0.69
C GLY A 48 -8.88 7.52 0.26
N LYS A 49 -9.44 6.88 1.28
CA LYS A 49 -10.13 7.60 2.35
C LYS A 49 -9.12 8.15 3.35
N THR A 50 -9.55 9.13 4.16
CA THR A 50 -8.74 9.65 5.27
C THR A 50 -8.33 8.50 6.18
N GLY A 51 -7.04 8.42 6.47
CA GLY A 51 -6.48 7.33 7.25
C GLY A 51 -6.67 7.51 8.75
N ARG A 52 -6.45 6.41 9.48
CA ARG A 52 -6.53 6.40 10.94
C ARG A 52 -5.42 7.21 11.60
N ILE A 53 -4.29 7.32 10.91
CA ILE A 53 -3.18 8.17 11.37
C ILE A 53 -3.28 9.51 10.65
N GLU A 54 -3.03 10.59 11.38
CA GLU A 54 -3.10 11.94 10.84
C GLU A 54 -2.19 12.09 9.62
N ASN A 55 -2.68 12.80 8.62
CA ASN A 55 -1.97 13.09 7.37
C ASN A 55 -1.73 11.86 6.49
N THR A 56 -2.45 10.77 6.74
CA THR A 56 -2.38 9.58 5.87
C THR A 56 -3.72 9.35 5.18
N PHE A 57 -3.66 8.55 4.11
CA PHE A 57 -4.81 8.01 3.41
C PHE A 57 -4.70 6.49 3.35
N GLU A 58 -5.83 5.83 3.25
CA GLU A 58 -5.89 4.37 3.15
C GLU A 58 -6.67 3.98 1.90
N LEU A 59 -6.05 3.17 1.05
CA LEU A 59 -6.67 2.65 -0.15
C LEU A 59 -6.87 1.14 -0.01
N SER A 60 -8.13 0.71 0.05
CA SER A 60 -8.45 -0.73 0.02
C SER A 60 -8.27 -1.26 -1.39
N VAL A 61 -7.62 -2.41 -1.53
CA VAL A 61 -7.40 -3.02 -2.83
C VAL A 61 -8.53 -4.02 -3.11
N SER A 62 -9.31 -3.73 -4.15
CA SER A 62 -10.48 -4.54 -4.49
C SER A 62 -10.10 -6.00 -4.73
N GLY A 63 -10.83 -6.91 -4.07
CA GLY A 63 -10.62 -8.34 -4.22
C GLY A 63 -9.43 -8.92 -3.49
N LEU A 64 -8.70 -8.12 -2.72
CA LEU A 64 -7.56 -8.57 -1.92
C LEU A 64 -7.73 -8.13 -0.47
N PRO A 65 -7.21 -8.92 0.48
CA PRO A 65 -7.31 -8.57 1.90
C PRO A 65 -6.19 -7.63 2.34
N TYR A 66 -5.90 -6.60 1.54
CA TYR A 66 -4.84 -5.64 1.82
C TYR A 66 -5.32 -4.22 1.64
N PHE A 67 -4.72 -3.30 2.39
CA PHE A 67 -4.92 -1.87 2.17
C PHE A 67 -3.56 -1.17 2.19
N VAL A 68 -3.50 -0.07 1.46
CA VAL A 68 -2.29 0.72 1.27
C VAL A 68 -2.40 2.00 2.08
N VAL A 69 -1.41 2.28 2.91
CA VAL A 69 -1.31 3.54 3.66
C VAL A 69 -0.34 4.45 2.92
N TYR A 70 -0.79 5.66 2.60
CA TYR A 70 0.04 6.59 1.83
C TYR A 70 -0.17 8.03 2.26
N ARG A 71 0.75 8.88 1.85
CA ARG A 71 0.71 10.32 2.04
C ARG A 71 0.88 11.00 0.69
N SER A 72 0.30 12.18 0.53
CA SER A 72 0.47 12.99 -0.68
C SER A 72 1.07 14.33 -0.32
N GLY A 73 1.81 14.93 -1.27
CA GLY A 73 2.43 16.24 -1.08
C GLY A 73 3.59 16.26 -0.11
N VAL A 74 4.25 15.12 0.12
CA VAL A 74 5.29 14.97 1.14
C VAL A 74 6.50 15.87 0.88
N ASP A 75 6.84 16.07 -0.40
CA ASP A 75 7.97 16.92 -0.80
C ASP A 75 7.53 18.34 -1.20
N GLY A 76 6.33 18.74 -0.81
CA GLY A 76 5.76 20.04 -1.15
C GLY A 76 5.10 20.08 -2.52
N LYS A 77 5.05 18.96 -3.23
CA LYS A 77 4.39 18.84 -4.52
C LYS A 77 3.12 18.03 -4.38
N SER A 78 2.01 18.56 -4.87
CA SER A 78 0.70 17.90 -4.73
C SER A 78 0.62 16.54 -5.41
N GLU A 79 1.42 16.33 -6.47
CA GLU A 79 1.44 15.07 -7.21
C GLU A 79 2.39 14.01 -6.63
N SER A 80 3.13 14.35 -5.58
CA SER A 80 4.02 13.35 -4.96
C SER A 80 3.24 12.44 -4.01
N ILE A 81 3.50 11.14 -4.11
CA ILE A 81 2.87 10.12 -3.28
C ILE A 81 3.95 9.29 -2.61
N LEU A 82 3.86 9.15 -1.29
CA LEU A 82 4.73 8.26 -0.53
C LEU A 82 3.90 7.10 0.00
N ILE A 83 4.25 5.89 -0.41
CA ILE A 83 3.62 4.68 0.13
C ILE A 83 4.32 4.32 1.43
N ASP A 84 3.58 4.43 2.54
CA ASP A 84 4.12 4.18 3.89
C ASP A 84 4.11 2.71 4.24
N ALA A 85 3.02 2.00 3.92
CA ALA A 85 2.83 0.62 4.34
C ALA A 85 1.80 -0.07 3.47
N ILE A 86 1.90 -1.41 3.40
CA ILE A 86 0.89 -2.26 2.78
C ILE A 86 0.55 -3.33 3.80
N LEU A 87 -0.70 -3.33 4.27
CA LEU A 87 -1.11 -4.09 5.44
C LEU A 87 -2.27 -5.02 5.13
N HIS A 88 -2.26 -6.19 5.76
CA HIS A 88 -3.40 -7.10 5.71
C HIS A 88 -4.56 -6.51 6.51
N THR A 89 -5.78 -6.69 6.01
CA THR A 89 -6.98 -6.12 6.64
C THR A 89 -7.24 -6.65 8.05
N SER A 90 -6.72 -7.83 8.38
CA SER A 90 -6.88 -8.41 9.71
C SER A 90 -5.87 -7.84 10.72
N ARG A 91 -4.89 -7.06 10.24
CA ARG A 91 -3.87 -6.49 11.12
C ARG A 91 -4.46 -5.42 12.02
N ASN A 92 -4.05 -5.44 13.28
CA ASN A 92 -4.43 -4.39 14.23
C ASN A 92 -3.63 -3.11 13.92
N TYR A 93 -4.27 -2.17 13.27
CA TYR A 93 -3.63 -0.94 12.79
C TYR A 93 -4.45 0.29 13.18
N PRO A 94 -3.81 1.37 13.67
CA PRO A 94 -2.40 1.41 14.06
C PRO A 94 -2.13 0.50 15.25
N THR A 95 -0.87 0.02 15.32
CA THR A 95 -0.50 -0.82 16.44
C THR A 95 -0.53 -0.01 17.72
N VAL A 96 -1.27 -0.50 18.72
CA VAL A 96 -1.37 0.13 20.04
C VAL A 96 -0.51 -0.68 20.98
N GLU A 97 0.45 -0.02 21.61
CA GLU A 97 1.31 -0.66 22.59
C GLU A 97 0.89 -0.28 23.99
#